data_ebe456b2210207058285bba100375c51
#
_entry.id   ebe456b2210207058285bba100375c51
#
_cell.length_a   1.000
_cell.length_b   1.000
_cell.length_c   1.000
_cell.angle_alpha   90.00
_cell.angle_beta   90.00
_cell.angle_gamma   90.00
#
_symmetry.space_group_name_H-M   'P 1'
#
loop_
_entity.id
_entity.type
_entity.pdbx_description
1 polymer ?
#
loop_
_entity_poly.entity_id
_entity_poly.type
_entity_poly.pdbx_seq_one_letter_code
_entity_poly.pdbx_strand_id
1 'polypeptide(L)'
;MLSPEEKVKLVEELTNEPGLLERLRELGIATSTYYSWKRRLAARGVDAFIAESSAAKSVWNRLSQAERDLIESEARKHTEMSPRLLAWMLLDQHGVAVSESTVYRVLKAKGLVRQRPQDQRPAAKVWKKPTKAVDEIWQMDGTNFFIPEFGYYKAIPVLDDHSRKVLACPLLPDESGQSASDAFEIAMETAQSEGHVIETRPTLLTDNGAGFSGEVLAKYLKARGVPHIFGAPYHPQTQGKVERFNRTLKERVNLWLYGTPDDLRAAIDKENEEYNERPHEALKNVCPNDVYAGRQNEVLERRAKIRLETMARRYAYNMGTDAGTAN
;
A
#
# COMPACT_ATOMS: atom_id res chain seq x y z
N MET A 1 16.22 -38.48 -9.69
CA MET A 1 15.97 -38.02 -11.09
C MET A 1 17.33 -37.90 -11.74
N LEU A 2 17.59 -38.56 -12.89
CA LEU A 2 18.90 -38.56 -13.54
C LEU A 2 19.30 -37.16 -14.04
N SER A 3 20.55 -36.79 -13.82
CA SER A 3 21.13 -35.55 -14.36
C SER A 3 21.22 -35.58 -15.90
N PRO A 4 21.39 -34.43 -16.57
CA PRO A 4 21.60 -34.38 -18.01
C PRO A 4 22.78 -35.28 -18.49
N GLU A 5 23.90 -35.24 -17.77
CA GLU A 5 25.11 -36.01 -18.06
C GLU A 5 24.90 -37.52 -17.86
N GLU A 6 24.19 -37.92 -16.80
CA GLU A 6 23.83 -39.33 -16.55
C GLU A 6 22.90 -39.88 -17.63
N LYS A 7 21.97 -39.06 -18.17
CA LYS A 7 21.11 -39.48 -19.30
C LYS A 7 21.90 -39.69 -20.60
N VAL A 8 22.86 -38.81 -20.88
CA VAL A 8 23.73 -38.95 -22.07
C VAL A 8 24.53 -40.25 -21.98
N LYS A 9 25.22 -40.43 -20.85
CA LYS A 9 26.04 -41.62 -20.59
C LYS A 9 25.26 -42.91 -20.73
N LEU A 10 24.05 -42.92 -20.13
CA LEU A 10 23.17 -44.08 -20.15
C LEU A 10 22.63 -44.40 -21.56
N VAL A 11 22.36 -43.40 -22.39
CA VAL A 11 21.92 -43.59 -23.79
C VAL A 11 23.08 -44.11 -24.63
N GLU A 12 24.30 -43.63 -24.40
CA GLU A 12 25.51 -44.11 -25.13
C GLU A 12 25.85 -45.53 -24.77
N GLU A 13 25.89 -45.88 -23.49
CA GLU A 13 26.16 -47.23 -22.96
C GLU A 13 25.16 -48.25 -23.48
N LEU A 14 23.88 -47.92 -23.49
CA LEU A 14 22.81 -48.86 -23.86
C LEU A 14 22.56 -48.92 -25.39
N THR A 15 23.21 -48.08 -26.20
CA THR A 15 22.89 -47.99 -27.65
C THR A 15 23.17 -49.27 -28.42
N ASN A 16 24.09 -50.13 -27.98
CA ASN A 16 24.49 -51.37 -28.66
C ASN A 16 24.50 -52.58 -27.72
N GLU A 17 23.82 -52.52 -26.59
CA GLU A 17 23.82 -53.58 -25.58
C GLU A 17 22.83 -54.70 -25.92
N PRO A 18 23.25 -55.98 -26.02
CA PRO A 18 22.33 -57.09 -26.17
C PRO A 18 21.51 -57.24 -24.87
N GLY A 19 20.17 -57.28 -24.96
CA GLY A 19 19.31 -57.35 -23.78
C GLY A 19 18.81 -55.98 -23.31
N LEU A 20 18.81 -54.93 -24.13
CA LEU A 20 18.38 -53.60 -23.82
C LEU A 20 17.06 -53.49 -23.03
N LEU A 21 16.05 -54.30 -23.36
CA LEU A 21 14.74 -54.29 -22.69
C LEU A 21 14.79 -54.77 -21.23
N GLU A 22 15.60 -55.75 -20.94
CA GLU A 22 15.80 -56.27 -19.59
C GLU A 22 16.56 -55.23 -18.76
N ARG A 23 17.59 -54.67 -19.32
CA ARG A 23 18.40 -53.64 -18.67
C ARG A 23 17.63 -52.38 -18.34
N LEU A 24 16.72 -51.94 -19.24
CA LEU A 24 15.84 -50.81 -18.96
C LEU A 24 14.85 -51.10 -17.85
N ARG A 25 14.35 -52.36 -17.74
CA ARG A 25 13.46 -52.76 -16.65
C ARG A 25 14.19 -52.74 -15.30
N GLU A 26 15.40 -53.26 -15.24
CA GLU A 26 16.24 -53.22 -14.02
C GLU A 26 16.49 -51.79 -13.55
N LEU A 27 16.70 -50.83 -14.49
CA LEU A 27 16.94 -49.43 -14.20
C LEU A 27 15.62 -48.63 -13.95
N GLY A 28 14.46 -49.31 -14.06
CA GLY A 28 13.17 -48.63 -13.88
C GLY A 28 12.84 -47.58 -14.92
N ILE A 29 13.43 -47.71 -16.14
CA ILE A 29 13.27 -46.73 -17.24
C ILE A 29 12.30 -47.28 -18.29
N ALA A 30 11.24 -46.53 -18.56
CA ALA A 30 10.31 -46.95 -19.62
C ALA A 30 11.01 -46.90 -20.99
N THR A 31 10.76 -47.91 -21.83
CA THR A 31 11.34 -48.02 -23.19
C THR A 31 11.06 -46.78 -24.02
N SER A 32 9.87 -46.20 -23.92
CA SER A 32 9.50 -44.95 -24.62
C SER A 32 10.36 -43.77 -24.18
N THR A 33 10.72 -43.69 -22.90
CA THR A 33 11.59 -42.66 -22.32
C THR A 33 13.02 -42.77 -22.89
N TYR A 34 13.57 -44.00 -22.95
CA TYR A 34 14.89 -44.24 -23.51
C TYR A 34 14.97 -43.84 -24.99
N TYR A 35 13.99 -44.27 -25.83
CA TYR A 35 13.98 -43.91 -27.24
C TYR A 35 13.72 -42.41 -27.46
N SER A 36 12.98 -41.77 -26.59
CA SER A 36 12.82 -40.32 -26.60
C SER A 36 14.16 -39.61 -26.33
N TRP A 37 14.92 -40.07 -25.33
CA TRP A 37 16.24 -39.54 -25.02
C TRP A 37 17.22 -39.78 -26.19
N LYS A 38 17.25 -40.97 -26.75
CA LYS A 38 18.11 -41.31 -27.90
C LYS A 38 17.85 -40.42 -29.12
N ARG A 39 16.55 -40.16 -29.40
CA ARG A 39 16.16 -39.27 -30.52
C ARG A 39 16.58 -37.82 -30.24
N ARG A 40 16.41 -37.36 -29.01
CA ARG A 40 16.78 -35.99 -28.60
C ARG A 40 18.30 -35.81 -28.63
N LEU A 41 19.04 -36.80 -28.15
CA LEU A 41 20.53 -36.77 -28.18
C LEU A 41 21.04 -36.73 -29.63
N ALA A 42 20.48 -37.54 -30.53
CA ALA A 42 20.84 -37.53 -31.96
C ALA A 42 20.50 -36.21 -32.66
N ALA A 43 19.45 -35.52 -32.25
CA ALA A 43 18.99 -34.27 -32.86
C ALA A 43 19.74 -33.02 -32.37
N ARG A 44 20.17 -33.00 -31.09
CA ARG A 44 20.68 -31.78 -30.43
C ARG A 44 21.98 -31.99 -29.61
N GLY A 45 22.52 -33.19 -29.62
CA GLY A 45 23.71 -33.48 -28.81
C GLY A 45 23.42 -33.41 -27.29
N VAL A 46 24.47 -33.16 -26.53
CA VAL A 46 24.42 -33.08 -25.05
C VAL A 46 23.45 -32.02 -24.55
N ASP A 47 23.28 -30.94 -25.28
CA ASP A 47 22.37 -29.82 -24.94
C ASP A 47 20.90 -30.22 -24.96
N ALA A 48 20.56 -31.39 -25.51
CA ALA A 48 19.19 -31.90 -25.56
C ALA A 48 18.57 -32.15 -24.17
N PHE A 49 19.41 -32.33 -23.17
CA PHE A 49 18.98 -32.59 -21.77
C PHE A 49 19.17 -31.41 -20.83
N ILE A 50 19.78 -30.34 -21.29
CA ILE A 50 19.79 -29.08 -20.56
C ILE A 50 18.36 -28.53 -20.62
N ALA A 51 17.74 -28.35 -19.45
CA ALA A 51 16.39 -27.80 -19.38
C ALA A 51 16.40 -26.40 -20.03
N GLU A 52 15.87 -26.30 -21.24
CA GLU A 52 15.55 -25.00 -21.79
C GLU A 52 14.56 -24.36 -20.80
N SER A 53 14.89 -23.15 -20.34
CA SER A 53 13.97 -22.36 -19.54
C SER A 53 12.60 -22.34 -20.24
N SER A 54 11.57 -22.87 -19.60
CA SER A 54 10.20 -22.80 -20.11
C SER A 54 9.64 -21.38 -20.10
N ALA A 55 10.45 -20.41 -19.71
CA ALA A 55 10.09 -19.00 -19.79
C ALA A 55 9.87 -18.63 -21.25
N ALA A 56 8.66 -18.14 -21.54
CA ALA A 56 8.30 -17.65 -22.86
C ALA A 56 9.40 -16.70 -23.37
N LYS A 57 9.96 -16.97 -24.57
CA LYS A 57 11.08 -16.20 -25.17
C LYS A 57 10.73 -14.72 -25.32
N SER A 58 9.45 -14.37 -25.45
CA SER A 58 8.96 -12.99 -25.40
C SER A 58 7.71 -12.89 -24.52
N VAL A 59 7.78 -12.11 -23.46
CA VAL A 59 6.62 -11.76 -22.62
C VAL A 59 6.21 -10.35 -23.03
N TRP A 60 5.09 -10.21 -23.71
CA TRP A 60 4.58 -8.94 -24.26
C TRP A 60 4.51 -7.80 -23.21
N ASN A 61 4.28 -8.13 -21.95
CA ASN A 61 4.17 -7.16 -20.84
C ASN A 61 5.45 -7.09 -19.98
N ARG A 62 6.62 -7.44 -20.54
CA ARG A 62 7.90 -7.31 -19.86
C ARG A 62 8.24 -5.83 -19.68
N LEU A 63 8.73 -5.46 -18.49
CA LEU A 63 9.27 -4.13 -18.26
C LEU A 63 10.43 -3.85 -19.23
N SER A 64 10.41 -2.68 -19.84
CA SER A 64 11.56 -2.14 -20.56
C SER A 64 12.72 -1.84 -19.60
N GLN A 65 13.94 -1.67 -20.11
CA GLN A 65 15.07 -1.29 -19.28
C GLN A 65 14.85 0.10 -18.65
N ALA A 66 14.32 1.05 -19.42
CA ALA A 66 14.01 2.39 -18.93
C ALA A 66 13.01 2.37 -17.74
N GLU A 67 11.98 1.52 -17.79
CA GLU A 67 11.03 1.38 -16.68
C GLU A 67 11.69 0.76 -15.43
N ARG A 68 12.64 -0.17 -15.61
CA ARG A 68 13.40 -0.73 -14.48
C ARG A 68 14.31 0.31 -13.83
N ASP A 69 15.00 1.10 -14.66
CA ASP A 69 15.88 2.16 -14.20
C ASP A 69 15.10 3.27 -13.48
N LEU A 70 13.90 3.59 -13.98
CA LEU A 70 12.97 4.50 -13.31
C LEU A 70 12.57 3.96 -11.93
N ILE A 71 12.15 2.70 -11.83
CA ILE A 71 11.78 2.08 -10.54
C ILE A 71 12.95 2.16 -9.56
N GLU A 72 14.18 1.84 -10.01
CA GLU A 72 15.36 1.90 -9.17
C GLU A 72 15.70 3.33 -8.74
N SER A 73 15.67 4.30 -9.65
CA SER A 73 15.99 5.69 -9.35
C SER A 73 15.01 6.31 -8.34
N GLU A 74 13.72 6.07 -8.52
CA GLU A 74 12.70 6.58 -7.59
C GLU A 74 12.76 5.87 -6.22
N ALA A 75 13.05 4.57 -6.18
CA ALA A 75 13.25 3.86 -4.92
C ALA A 75 14.46 4.37 -4.12
N ARG A 76 15.51 4.85 -4.79
CA ARG A 76 16.68 5.45 -4.13
C ARG A 76 16.41 6.84 -3.58
N LYS A 77 15.54 7.62 -4.22
CA LYS A 77 15.11 8.94 -3.76
C LYS A 77 14.14 8.84 -2.58
N HIS A 78 13.25 7.84 -2.61
CA HIS A 78 12.16 7.64 -1.66
C HIS A 78 12.35 6.36 -0.87
N THR A 79 13.44 6.29 -0.09
CA THR A 79 13.86 5.07 0.62
C THR A 79 12.87 4.61 1.70
N GLU A 80 11.98 5.48 2.15
CA GLU A 80 10.93 5.21 3.15
C GLU A 80 9.68 4.60 2.52
N MET A 81 9.50 4.70 1.20
CA MET A 81 8.30 4.19 0.53
C MET A 81 8.29 2.67 0.46
N SER A 82 7.12 2.10 0.70
CA SER A 82 6.88 0.67 0.43
C SER A 82 6.77 0.43 -1.08
N PRO A 83 7.03 -0.82 -1.56
CA PRO A 83 6.82 -1.17 -2.97
C PRO A 83 5.43 -0.82 -3.49
N ARG A 84 4.41 -0.87 -2.63
CA ARG A 84 3.04 -0.48 -2.95
C ARG A 84 2.92 1.02 -3.20
N LEU A 85 3.42 1.84 -2.30
CA LEU A 85 3.38 3.31 -2.45
C LEU A 85 4.18 3.75 -3.67
N LEU A 86 5.36 3.15 -3.88
CA LEU A 86 6.17 3.41 -5.05
C LEU A 86 5.44 3.06 -6.36
N ALA A 87 4.71 1.94 -6.40
CA ALA A 87 3.91 1.58 -7.58
C ALA A 87 2.83 2.61 -7.90
N TRP A 88 2.18 3.19 -6.88
CA TRP A 88 1.18 4.23 -7.08
C TRP A 88 1.78 5.59 -7.46
N MET A 89 2.92 5.94 -6.88
CA MET A 89 3.65 7.15 -7.28
C MET A 89 4.11 7.07 -8.75
N LEU A 90 4.66 5.93 -9.18
CA LEU A 90 5.04 5.71 -10.57
C LEU A 90 3.86 5.83 -11.53
N LEU A 91 2.70 5.35 -11.11
CA LEU A 91 1.46 5.45 -11.90
C LEU A 91 1.01 6.91 -12.01
N ASP A 92 0.93 7.61 -10.88
CA ASP A 92 0.33 8.95 -10.82
C ASP A 92 1.26 10.06 -11.32
N GLN A 93 2.57 9.97 -11.06
CA GLN A 93 3.55 11.01 -11.40
C GLN A 93 4.28 10.74 -12.72
N HIS A 94 4.57 9.47 -13.04
CA HIS A 94 5.34 9.11 -14.22
C HIS A 94 4.51 8.44 -15.33
N GLY A 95 3.22 8.20 -15.11
CA GLY A 95 2.36 7.54 -16.09
C GLY A 95 2.78 6.11 -16.43
N VAL A 96 3.42 5.40 -15.48
CA VAL A 96 3.92 4.03 -15.63
C VAL A 96 3.17 3.09 -14.71
N ALA A 97 2.33 2.25 -15.30
CA ALA A 97 1.55 1.27 -14.56
C ALA A 97 2.39 0.01 -14.27
N VAL A 98 2.71 -0.20 -12.99
CA VAL A 98 3.39 -1.40 -12.50
C VAL A 98 2.65 -1.98 -11.30
N SER A 99 2.70 -3.30 -11.13
CA SER A 99 2.13 -3.90 -9.92
C SER A 99 3.13 -3.83 -8.76
N GLU A 100 2.62 -3.78 -7.53
CA GLU A 100 3.43 -3.86 -6.31
C GLU A 100 4.41 -5.05 -6.33
N SER A 101 3.93 -6.24 -6.74
CA SER A 101 4.77 -7.44 -6.82
C SER A 101 5.86 -7.32 -7.87
N THR A 102 5.66 -6.53 -8.93
CA THR A 102 6.70 -6.26 -9.93
C THR A 102 7.74 -5.30 -9.38
N VAL A 103 7.31 -4.22 -8.73
CA VAL A 103 8.21 -3.29 -8.02
C VAL A 103 9.04 -4.07 -6.99
N TYR A 104 8.39 -4.86 -6.14
CA TYR A 104 9.08 -5.68 -5.14
C TYR A 104 10.17 -6.58 -5.75
N ARG A 105 9.87 -7.26 -6.89
CA ARG A 105 10.86 -8.12 -7.56
C ARG A 105 12.05 -7.33 -8.10
N VAL A 106 11.81 -6.16 -8.68
CA VAL A 106 12.90 -5.28 -9.14
C VAL A 106 13.76 -4.83 -7.97
N LEU A 107 13.15 -4.34 -6.90
CA LEU A 107 13.87 -3.88 -5.71
C LEU A 107 14.62 -5.03 -5.01
N LYS A 108 14.04 -6.22 -4.96
CA LYS A 108 14.69 -7.41 -4.39
C LYS A 108 15.93 -7.80 -5.19
N ALA A 109 15.85 -7.80 -6.52
CA ALA A 109 16.98 -8.10 -7.39
C ALA A 109 18.14 -7.09 -7.23
N LYS A 110 17.82 -5.85 -6.80
CA LYS A 110 18.80 -4.78 -6.56
C LYS A 110 19.22 -4.64 -5.09
N GLY A 111 18.73 -5.52 -4.19
CA GLY A 111 19.04 -5.45 -2.76
C GLY A 111 18.43 -4.24 -2.04
N LEU A 112 17.40 -3.61 -2.60
CA LEU A 112 16.77 -2.40 -2.09
C LEU A 112 15.53 -2.65 -1.22
N VAL A 113 15.19 -3.92 -0.95
CA VAL A 113 14.04 -4.28 -0.10
C VAL A 113 14.43 -4.19 1.36
N ARG A 114 13.74 -3.35 2.14
CA ARG A 114 13.85 -3.34 3.60
C ARG A 114 12.94 -4.39 4.21
N GLN A 115 13.47 -5.22 5.10
CA GLN A 115 12.66 -6.10 5.93
C GLN A 115 12.02 -5.25 7.03
N ARG A 116 10.69 -5.17 7.04
CA ARG A 116 9.96 -4.65 8.20
C ARG A 116 9.64 -5.81 9.14
N PRO A 117 9.75 -5.63 10.47
CA PRO A 117 9.20 -6.59 11.42
C PRO A 117 7.71 -6.75 11.12
N GLN A 118 7.27 -7.98 10.86
CA GLN A 118 5.84 -8.27 10.69
C GLN A 118 5.22 -8.39 12.08
N ASP A 119 4.50 -7.37 12.50
CA ASP A 119 3.61 -7.45 13.65
C ASP A 119 2.32 -8.17 13.20
N GLN A 120 2.30 -9.48 13.36
CA GLN A 120 1.16 -10.33 12.98
C GLN A 120 0.09 -10.23 14.09
N ARG A 121 -0.76 -9.22 14.01
CA ARG A 121 -1.99 -9.17 14.81
C ARG A 121 -3.17 -9.66 13.98
N PRO A 122 -4.04 -10.54 14.52
CA PRO A 122 -5.21 -10.99 13.79
C PRO A 122 -6.13 -9.82 13.47
N ALA A 123 -6.63 -9.78 12.24
CA ALA A 123 -7.58 -8.76 11.81
C ALA A 123 -8.87 -8.83 12.64
N ALA A 124 -9.21 -7.74 13.33
CA ALA A 124 -10.48 -7.62 14.02
C ALA A 124 -11.65 -7.61 13.02
N LYS A 125 -12.80 -8.19 13.42
CA LYS A 125 -14.01 -8.25 12.58
C LYS A 125 -14.48 -6.84 12.21
N VAL A 126 -14.77 -6.62 10.93
CA VAL A 126 -15.14 -5.33 10.36
C VAL A 126 -16.49 -4.85 10.87
N TRP A 127 -16.61 -3.55 11.18
CA TRP A 127 -17.87 -2.86 11.51
C TRP A 127 -18.90 -3.00 10.38
N LYS A 128 -20.16 -3.31 10.73
CA LYS A 128 -21.21 -3.68 9.77
C LYS A 128 -21.93 -2.52 9.06
N LYS A 129 -21.66 -1.26 9.41
CA LYS A 129 -22.31 -0.09 8.77
C LYS A 129 -21.26 0.94 8.38
N PRO A 130 -20.64 0.80 7.19
CA PRO A 130 -19.73 1.82 6.68
C PRO A 130 -20.50 3.11 6.38
N THR A 131 -19.90 4.27 6.65
CA THR A 131 -20.37 5.57 6.19
C THR A 131 -20.48 5.61 4.67
N LYS A 132 -21.48 6.31 4.15
CA LYS A 132 -21.78 6.37 2.70
C LYS A 132 -21.27 7.63 2.04
N ALA A 133 -21.10 8.69 2.81
CA ALA A 133 -20.68 10.00 2.33
C ALA A 133 -19.65 10.63 3.27
N VAL A 134 -18.91 11.61 2.76
CA VAL A 134 -18.05 12.49 3.56
C VAL A 134 -18.95 13.32 4.50
N ASP A 135 -18.39 13.75 5.62
CA ASP A 135 -19.05 14.58 6.63
C ASP A 135 -20.31 13.95 7.28
N GLU A 136 -20.50 12.63 7.12
CA GLU A 136 -21.56 11.89 7.83
C GLU A 136 -21.17 11.61 9.29
N ILE A 137 -19.95 11.13 9.51
CA ILE A 137 -19.38 10.86 10.83
C ILE A 137 -17.94 11.36 10.88
N TRP A 138 -17.61 12.13 11.90
CA TRP A 138 -16.23 12.47 12.23
C TRP A 138 -15.80 11.75 13.50
N GLN A 139 -14.65 11.11 13.46
CA GLN A 139 -14.05 10.44 14.61
C GLN A 139 -13.04 11.37 15.28
N MET A 140 -13.05 11.42 16.61
CA MET A 140 -12.08 12.18 17.40
C MET A 140 -11.53 11.30 18.52
N ASP A 141 -10.22 11.39 18.75
CA ASP A 141 -9.51 10.66 19.80
C ASP A 141 -8.24 11.43 20.17
N GLY A 142 -7.79 11.33 21.41
CA GLY A 142 -6.59 12.03 21.90
C GLY A 142 -5.36 11.12 21.95
N THR A 143 -4.19 11.63 21.56
CA THR A 143 -2.94 10.90 21.71
C THR A 143 -1.86 11.73 22.38
N ASN A 144 -1.13 11.12 23.34
CA ASN A 144 -0.10 11.79 24.13
C ASN A 144 1.24 11.84 23.41
N PHE A 145 1.89 12.98 23.53
CA PHE A 145 3.30 13.19 23.24
C PHE A 145 4.02 13.76 24.45
N PHE A 146 5.27 13.38 24.66
CA PHE A 146 6.11 13.88 25.73
C PHE A 146 7.23 14.69 25.11
N ILE A 147 7.44 15.92 25.61
CA ILE A 147 8.52 16.81 25.21
C ILE A 147 9.41 17.03 26.44
N PRO A 148 10.71 16.70 26.37
CA PRO A 148 11.63 17.01 27.46
C PRO A 148 11.51 18.47 27.86
N GLU A 149 11.55 18.74 29.17
CA GLU A 149 11.43 20.08 29.78
C GLU A 149 10.04 20.75 29.71
N PHE A 150 9.17 20.34 28.76
CA PHE A 150 7.83 20.91 28.59
C PHE A 150 6.71 19.98 29.09
N GLY A 151 6.97 18.67 29.23
CA GLY A 151 5.99 17.71 29.74
C GLY A 151 5.10 17.09 28.64
N TYR A 152 3.86 16.70 29.04
CA TYR A 152 2.92 16.03 28.16
C TYR A 152 2.02 17.02 27.41
N TYR A 153 1.82 16.75 26.14
CA TYR A 153 0.86 17.41 25.25
C TYR A 153 -0.06 16.38 24.61
N LYS A 154 -1.22 16.83 24.15
CA LYS A 154 -2.21 16.03 23.44
C LYS A 154 -2.33 16.48 22.00
N ALA A 155 -2.15 15.59 21.04
CA ALA A 155 -2.65 15.79 19.69
C ALA A 155 -4.07 15.21 19.61
N ILE A 156 -5.04 16.01 19.14
CA ILE A 156 -6.45 15.63 19.05
C ILE A 156 -6.90 15.62 17.59
N PRO A 157 -6.70 14.51 16.85
CA PRO A 157 -7.16 14.41 15.47
C PRO A 157 -8.67 14.34 15.37
N VAL A 158 -9.20 15.04 14.36
CA VAL A 158 -10.57 14.91 13.87
C VAL A 158 -10.51 14.37 12.46
N LEU A 159 -11.03 13.16 12.28
CA LEU A 159 -10.92 12.39 11.06
C LEU A 159 -12.29 12.10 10.46
N ASP A 160 -12.49 12.43 9.17
CA ASP A 160 -13.71 12.02 8.45
C ASP A 160 -13.73 10.48 8.25
N ASP A 161 -14.80 9.85 8.70
CA ASP A 161 -14.92 8.39 8.70
C ASP A 161 -14.96 7.80 7.29
N HIS A 162 -15.53 8.49 6.31
CA HIS A 162 -15.65 8.01 4.94
C HIS A 162 -14.34 8.12 4.18
N SER A 163 -13.79 9.32 4.06
CA SER A 163 -12.58 9.63 3.29
C SER A 163 -11.28 9.31 4.01
N ARG A 164 -11.31 9.11 5.32
CA ARG A 164 -10.12 9.00 6.19
C ARG A 164 -9.31 10.29 6.30
N LYS A 165 -9.81 11.39 5.76
CA LYS A 165 -9.12 12.67 5.82
C LYS A 165 -9.03 13.15 7.27
N VAL A 166 -7.85 13.57 7.67
CA VAL A 166 -7.63 14.30 8.91
C VAL A 166 -7.93 15.76 8.63
N LEU A 167 -9.04 16.25 9.18
CA LEU A 167 -9.51 17.63 9.03
C LEU A 167 -8.79 18.59 9.97
N ALA A 168 -8.46 18.11 11.18
CA ALA A 168 -7.68 18.83 12.17
C ALA A 168 -6.87 17.84 13.00
N CYS A 169 -5.73 18.28 13.52
CA CYS A 169 -4.96 17.53 14.53
C CYS A 169 -4.15 18.53 15.39
N PRO A 170 -4.81 19.45 16.13
CA PRO A 170 -4.08 20.42 16.92
C PRO A 170 -3.30 19.75 18.05
N LEU A 171 -2.14 20.32 18.37
CA LEU A 171 -1.37 19.99 19.55
C LEU A 171 -1.83 20.92 20.71
N LEU A 172 -2.44 20.34 21.75
CA LEU A 172 -3.07 21.02 22.86
C LEU A 172 -2.42 20.61 24.19
N PRO A 173 -2.52 21.42 25.25
CA PRO A 173 -1.88 21.10 26.52
C PRO A 173 -2.55 19.92 27.24
N ASP A 174 -3.81 19.67 26.97
CA ASP A 174 -4.59 18.62 27.64
C ASP A 174 -5.69 18.04 26.74
N GLU A 175 -6.47 17.12 27.28
CA GLU A 175 -7.65 16.51 26.65
C GLU A 175 -8.92 16.95 27.40
N SER A 176 -9.06 18.24 27.64
CA SER A 176 -10.26 18.81 28.26
C SER A 176 -11.39 18.93 27.26
N GLY A 177 -12.64 19.13 27.75
CA GLY A 177 -13.77 19.42 26.89
C GLY A 177 -13.61 20.69 26.06
N GLN A 178 -12.82 21.67 26.54
CA GLN A 178 -12.46 22.86 25.77
C GLN A 178 -11.52 22.51 24.63
N SER A 179 -10.45 21.78 24.90
CA SER A 179 -9.51 21.31 23.91
C SER A 179 -10.18 20.49 22.80
N ALA A 180 -11.13 19.63 23.17
CA ALA A 180 -11.93 18.86 22.20
C ALA A 180 -12.85 19.77 21.36
N SER A 181 -13.44 20.82 21.97
CA SER A 181 -14.26 21.79 21.25
C SER A 181 -13.44 22.60 20.25
N ASP A 182 -12.23 23.01 20.65
CA ASP A 182 -11.30 23.76 19.77
C ASP A 182 -10.86 22.91 18.59
N ALA A 183 -10.52 21.63 18.81
CA ALA A 183 -10.16 20.70 17.74
C ALA A 183 -11.32 20.50 16.75
N PHE A 184 -12.55 20.40 17.23
CA PHE A 184 -13.74 20.26 16.40
C PHE A 184 -14.00 21.54 15.58
N GLU A 185 -13.82 22.73 16.18
CA GLU A 185 -13.98 24.00 15.49
C GLU A 185 -12.99 24.14 14.33
N ILE A 186 -11.70 23.85 14.57
CA ILE A 186 -10.68 23.86 13.52
C ILE A 186 -11.05 22.91 12.38
N ALA A 187 -11.59 21.73 12.69
CA ALA A 187 -12.05 20.79 11.67
C ALA A 187 -13.22 21.34 10.86
N MET A 188 -14.16 22.03 11.51
CA MET A 188 -15.27 22.71 10.83
C MET A 188 -14.79 23.82 9.91
N GLU A 189 -13.85 24.64 10.36
CA GLU A 189 -13.24 25.71 9.55
C GLU A 189 -12.51 25.12 8.34
N THR A 190 -11.76 24.04 8.52
CA THR A 190 -11.06 23.32 7.43
C THR A 190 -12.08 22.84 6.39
N ALA A 191 -13.12 22.16 6.81
CA ALA A 191 -14.14 21.64 5.90
C ALA A 191 -14.83 22.77 5.11
N GLN A 192 -15.17 23.87 5.79
CA GLN A 192 -15.75 25.05 5.15
C GLN A 192 -14.81 25.73 4.16
N SER A 193 -13.54 25.86 4.49
CA SER A 193 -12.52 26.45 3.60
C SER A 193 -12.31 25.64 2.32
N GLU A 194 -12.56 24.34 2.36
CA GLU A 194 -12.51 23.43 1.20
C GLU A 194 -13.83 23.40 0.41
N GLY A 195 -14.78 24.25 0.75
CA GLY A 195 -16.05 24.40 0.04
C GLY A 195 -17.13 23.40 0.43
N HIS A 196 -16.94 22.64 1.53
CA HIS A 196 -17.97 21.77 2.05
C HIS A 196 -19.05 22.58 2.76
N VAL A 197 -20.25 22.63 2.15
CA VAL A 197 -21.43 23.20 2.80
C VAL A 197 -21.99 22.15 3.74
N ILE A 198 -21.63 22.26 5.02
CA ILE A 198 -22.11 21.34 6.05
C ILE A 198 -23.52 21.78 6.46
N GLU A 199 -24.52 21.51 5.62
CA GLU A 199 -25.95 21.77 5.91
C GLU A 199 -26.44 20.84 7.02
N THR A 200 -26.06 19.56 6.95
CA THR A 200 -26.26 18.59 8.02
C THR A 200 -24.96 18.45 8.80
N ARG A 201 -24.98 18.84 10.08
CA ARG A 201 -23.81 18.72 10.95
C ARG A 201 -23.32 17.27 11.01
N PRO A 202 -22.01 17.03 10.93
CA PRO A 202 -21.45 15.67 11.08
C PRO A 202 -21.80 15.12 12.46
N THR A 203 -22.04 13.84 12.56
CA THR A 203 -22.11 13.17 13.86
C THR A 203 -20.68 12.99 14.41
N LEU A 204 -20.43 13.53 15.60
CA LEU A 204 -19.13 13.31 16.26
C LEU A 204 -19.15 11.97 16.99
N LEU A 205 -18.13 11.15 16.73
CA LEU A 205 -17.88 9.87 17.39
C LEU A 205 -16.60 9.96 18.23
N THR A 206 -16.70 9.76 19.53
CA THR A 206 -15.57 9.73 20.47
C THR A 206 -15.60 8.47 21.33
N ASP A 207 -14.54 8.23 22.08
CA ASP A 207 -14.61 7.31 23.21
C ASP A 207 -15.32 7.95 24.43
N ASN A 208 -15.38 7.20 25.54
CA ASN A 208 -15.96 7.68 26.80
C ASN A 208 -14.90 8.37 27.70
N GLY A 209 -13.80 8.88 27.13
CA GLY A 209 -12.79 9.61 27.88
C GLY A 209 -13.37 10.81 28.62
N ALA A 210 -12.78 11.18 29.76
CA ALA A 210 -13.29 12.25 30.62
C ALA A 210 -13.39 13.60 29.88
N GLY A 211 -12.48 13.89 28.97
CA GLY A 211 -12.53 15.09 28.14
C GLY A 211 -13.68 15.13 27.15
N PHE A 212 -14.01 13.98 26.57
CA PHE A 212 -15.07 13.87 25.57
C PHE A 212 -16.47 13.69 26.17
N SER A 213 -16.58 13.10 27.37
CA SER A 213 -17.86 12.90 28.08
C SER A 213 -18.27 14.08 28.97
N GLY A 214 -17.43 15.13 29.03
CA GLY A 214 -17.64 16.29 29.90
C GLY A 214 -18.74 17.24 29.40
N GLU A 215 -19.31 18.01 30.35
CA GLU A 215 -20.39 19.00 30.05
C GLU A 215 -19.95 20.08 29.06
N VAL A 216 -18.67 20.47 29.01
CA VAL A 216 -18.17 21.56 28.17
C VAL A 216 -18.37 21.20 26.71
N LEU A 217 -17.83 20.05 26.29
CA LEU A 217 -18.02 19.56 24.93
C LEU A 217 -19.49 19.29 24.60
N ALA A 218 -20.24 18.71 25.53
CA ALA A 218 -21.67 18.42 25.33
C ALA A 218 -22.49 19.70 25.10
N LYS A 219 -22.27 20.78 25.87
CA LYS A 219 -22.86 22.09 25.67
C LYS A 219 -22.49 22.73 24.35
N TYR A 220 -21.21 22.66 23.99
CA TYR A 220 -20.69 23.18 22.73
C TYR A 220 -21.36 22.50 21.53
N LEU A 221 -21.36 21.16 21.47
CA LEU A 221 -21.94 20.38 20.37
C LEU A 221 -23.46 20.60 20.27
N LYS A 222 -24.16 20.66 21.43
CA LYS A 222 -25.60 20.97 21.47
C LYS A 222 -25.94 22.35 20.91
N ALA A 223 -25.14 23.37 21.26
CA ALA A 223 -25.32 24.72 20.74
C ALA A 223 -25.12 24.80 19.21
N ARG A 224 -24.28 23.92 18.65
CA ARG A 224 -24.00 23.81 17.22
C ARG A 224 -24.92 22.83 16.48
N GLY A 225 -25.81 22.13 17.18
CA GLY A 225 -26.70 21.11 16.60
C GLY A 225 -25.95 19.87 16.09
N VAL A 226 -24.78 19.56 16.68
CA VAL A 226 -23.96 18.41 16.32
C VAL A 226 -24.37 17.19 17.15
N PRO A 227 -24.82 16.10 16.54
CA PRO A 227 -25.08 14.86 17.27
C PRO A 227 -23.76 14.28 17.79
N HIS A 228 -23.78 13.80 19.05
CA HIS A 228 -22.62 13.14 19.65
C HIS A 228 -22.95 11.69 20.00
N ILE A 229 -22.12 10.76 19.56
CA ILE A 229 -22.23 9.34 19.88
C ILE A 229 -20.92 8.85 20.50
N PHE A 230 -21.05 7.95 21.46
CA PHE A 230 -19.89 7.33 22.10
C PHE A 230 -19.64 5.94 21.55
N GLY A 231 -18.38 5.58 21.36
CA GLY A 231 -17.98 4.21 21.08
C GLY A 231 -18.50 3.27 22.17
N ALA A 232 -19.08 2.13 21.79
CA ALA A 232 -19.55 1.17 22.78
C ALA A 232 -18.36 0.67 23.62
N PRO A 233 -18.52 0.58 24.96
CA PRO A 233 -17.48 0.03 25.84
C PRO A 233 -17.06 -1.37 25.35
N TYR A 234 -15.76 -1.65 25.31
CA TYR A 234 -15.19 -2.90 24.83
C TYR A 234 -15.41 -3.26 23.34
N HIS A 235 -15.86 -2.30 22.51
CA HIS A 235 -15.95 -2.45 21.06
C HIS A 235 -14.99 -1.48 20.33
N PRO A 236 -13.67 -1.73 20.32
CA PRO A 236 -12.66 -0.85 19.70
C PRO A 236 -12.84 -0.68 18.19
N GLN A 237 -13.74 -1.46 17.59
CA GLN A 237 -13.99 -1.43 16.14
C GLN A 237 -14.67 -0.14 15.66
N THR A 238 -15.32 0.61 16.57
CA THR A 238 -16.09 1.82 16.22
C THR A 238 -15.16 2.99 15.91
N GLN A 239 -13.98 3.07 16.57
CA GLN A 239 -12.99 4.13 16.44
C GLN A 239 -11.66 3.66 15.79
N GLY A 240 -11.62 2.44 15.33
CA GLY A 240 -10.41 1.82 14.78
C GLY A 240 -9.74 2.59 13.64
N LYS A 241 -10.39 3.61 13.07
CA LYS A 241 -9.84 4.47 12.02
C LYS A 241 -8.97 5.57 12.60
N VAL A 242 -9.48 6.33 13.57
CA VAL A 242 -8.71 7.36 14.27
C VAL A 242 -7.60 6.74 15.13
N GLU A 243 -7.87 5.60 15.79
CA GLU A 243 -6.84 4.84 16.51
C GLU A 243 -5.68 4.41 15.59
N ARG A 244 -6.01 3.94 14.39
CA ARG A 244 -4.98 3.59 13.39
C ARG A 244 -4.20 4.82 12.93
N PHE A 245 -4.88 5.95 12.74
CA PHE A 245 -4.22 7.21 12.42
C PHE A 245 -3.28 7.61 13.57
N ASN A 246 -3.74 7.62 14.82
CA ASN A 246 -2.93 7.94 16.00
C ASN A 246 -1.66 7.08 16.11
N ARG A 247 -1.79 5.77 15.82
CA ARG A 247 -0.61 4.91 15.77
C ARG A 247 0.36 5.31 14.66
N THR A 248 -0.15 5.59 13.46
CA THR A 248 0.67 6.03 12.32
C THR A 248 1.35 7.37 12.62
N LEU A 249 0.62 8.31 13.21
CA LEU A 249 1.14 9.61 13.62
C LEU A 249 2.30 9.44 14.61
N LYS A 250 2.11 8.64 15.67
CA LYS A 250 3.18 8.35 16.65
C LYS A 250 4.41 7.71 16.04
N GLU A 251 4.21 6.68 15.20
CA GLU A 251 5.31 5.99 14.52
C GLU A 251 6.14 6.95 13.65
N ARG A 252 5.50 7.95 13.06
CA ARG A 252 6.16 8.89 12.17
C ARG A 252 6.75 10.09 12.90
N VAL A 253 5.98 10.73 13.77
CA VAL A 253 6.44 11.89 14.53
C VAL A 253 7.61 11.52 15.44
N ASN A 254 7.64 10.31 16.01
CA ASN A 254 8.77 9.84 16.81
C ASN A 254 10.08 9.66 16.04
N LEU A 255 10.05 9.72 14.71
CA LEU A 255 11.26 9.75 13.87
C LEU A 255 11.88 11.15 13.79
N TRP A 256 11.14 12.18 14.21
CA TRP A 256 11.59 13.57 14.23
C TRP A 256 12.25 13.91 15.57
N LEU A 257 13.25 14.76 15.49
CA LEU A 257 13.82 15.40 16.69
C LEU A 257 13.00 16.68 16.94
N TYR A 258 12.24 16.69 18.01
CA TYR A 258 11.52 17.88 18.47
C TYR A 258 11.93 18.20 19.91
N GLY A 259 12.30 19.45 20.16
CA GLY A 259 12.72 19.95 21.45
C GLY A 259 11.71 20.88 22.10
N THR A 260 10.81 21.44 21.30
CA THR A 260 9.79 22.41 21.73
C THR A 260 8.39 22.00 21.28
N PRO A 261 7.33 22.56 21.90
CA PRO A 261 5.96 22.36 21.42
C PRO A 261 5.74 22.82 19.98
N ASP A 262 6.43 23.86 19.54
CA ASP A 262 6.31 24.37 18.16
C ASP A 262 6.96 23.43 17.15
N ASP A 263 8.12 22.83 17.47
CA ASP A 263 8.74 21.80 16.64
C ASP A 263 7.80 20.57 16.48
N LEU A 264 7.19 20.14 17.59
CA LEU A 264 6.26 19.02 17.59
C LEU A 264 5.01 19.34 16.77
N ARG A 265 4.47 20.57 16.91
CA ARG A 265 3.32 21.03 16.10
C ARG A 265 3.65 20.97 14.61
N ALA A 266 4.78 21.54 14.20
CA ALA A 266 5.22 21.52 12.82
C ALA A 266 5.41 20.09 12.28
N ALA A 267 5.92 19.16 13.09
CA ALA A 267 6.05 17.76 12.73
C ALA A 267 4.68 17.07 12.55
N ILE A 268 3.70 17.36 13.43
CA ILE A 268 2.33 16.85 13.34
C ILE A 268 1.65 17.40 12.08
N ASP A 269 1.73 18.69 11.82
CA ASP A 269 1.09 19.33 10.66
C ASP A 269 1.62 18.73 9.35
N LYS A 270 2.94 18.58 9.25
CA LYS A 270 3.57 17.93 8.10
C LYS A 270 3.11 16.47 7.91
N GLU A 271 3.05 15.68 8.97
CA GLU A 271 2.57 14.28 8.87
C GLU A 271 1.09 14.21 8.51
N ASN A 272 0.26 15.16 8.93
CA ASN A 272 -1.15 15.26 8.54
C ASN A 272 -1.29 15.53 7.04
N GLU A 273 -0.52 16.50 6.51
CA GLU A 273 -0.48 16.79 5.07
C GLU A 273 -0.06 15.55 4.27
N GLU A 274 1.07 14.94 4.65
CA GLU A 274 1.56 13.72 4.00
C GLU A 274 0.59 12.55 4.10
N TYR A 275 -0.11 12.39 5.23
CA TYR A 275 -1.12 11.36 5.41
C TYR A 275 -2.30 11.56 4.47
N ASN A 276 -2.80 12.79 4.37
CA ASN A 276 -3.94 13.15 3.53
C ASN A 276 -3.66 13.01 2.02
N GLU A 277 -2.39 13.09 1.61
CA GLU A 277 -1.95 12.90 0.23
C GLU A 277 -1.49 11.47 -0.10
N ARG A 278 -1.35 10.63 0.92
CA ARG A 278 -0.86 9.25 0.73
C ARG A 278 -1.97 8.31 0.27
N PRO A 279 -1.71 7.46 -0.76
CA PRO A 279 -2.65 6.42 -1.18
C PRO A 279 -3.05 5.49 -0.05
N HIS A 280 -4.35 5.38 0.22
CA HIS A 280 -4.90 4.58 1.31
C HIS A 280 -5.59 3.31 0.79
N GLU A 281 -5.20 2.14 1.30
CA GLU A 281 -5.69 0.84 0.79
C GLU A 281 -7.21 0.69 0.85
N ALA A 282 -7.82 1.08 1.97
CA ALA A 282 -9.27 1.02 2.14
C ALA A 282 -10.05 1.95 1.18
N LEU A 283 -9.37 2.90 0.54
CA LEU A 283 -9.90 3.84 -0.44
C LEU A 283 -9.53 3.46 -1.89
N LYS A 284 -9.30 2.18 -2.17
CA LYS A 284 -8.81 1.71 -3.49
C LYS A 284 -7.48 2.37 -3.89
N ASN A 285 -6.66 2.68 -2.90
CA ASN A 285 -5.40 3.42 -3.03
C ASN A 285 -5.54 4.85 -3.59
N VAL A 286 -6.70 5.47 -3.47
CA VAL A 286 -6.87 6.91 -3.65
C VAL A 286 -6.47 7.60 -2.34
N CYS A 287 -5.98 8.83 -2.40
CA CYS A 287 -5.62 9.57 -1.19
C CYS A 287 -6.86 10.15 -0.49
N PRO A 288 -6.81 10.37 0.84
CA PRO A 288 -7.89 10.97 1.59
C PRO A 288 -8.38 12.31 1.02
N ASN A 289 -7.48 13.20 0.59
CA ASN A 289 -7.81 14.48 -0.01
C ASN A 289 -8.69 14.34 -1.27
N ASP A 290 -8.37 13.41 -2.17
CA ASP A 290 -9.15 13.21 -3.38
C ASP A 290 -10.53 12.59 -3.11
N VAL A 291 -10.61 11.68 -2.13
CA VAL A 291 -11.91 11.10 -1.73
C VAL A 291 -12.78 12.15 -1.08
N TYR A 292 -12.24 12.98 -0.19
CA TYR A 292 -12.97 14.05 0.50
C TYR A 292 -13.48 15.10 -0.50
N ALA A 293 -12.66 15.48 -1.47
CA ALA A 293 -13.02 16.41 -2.54
C ALA A 293 -13.91 15.79 -3.65
N GLY A 294 -14.38 14.54 -3.49
CA GLY A 294 -15.25 13.87 -4.48
C GLY A 294 -14.56 13.42 -5.77
N ARG A 295 -13.25 13.55 -5.88
CA ARG A 295 -12.47 13.22 -7.10
C ARG A 295 -12.09 11.74 -7.24
N GLN A 296 -12.59 10.85 -6.35
CA GLN A 296 -12.21 9.44 -6.33
C GLN A 296 -12.41 8.75 -7.69
N ASN A 297 -13.54 8.97 -8.35
CA ASN A 297 -13.85 8.33 -9.64
C ASN A 297 -12.92 8.84 -10.74
N GLU A 298 -12.66 10.14 -10.81
CA GLU A 298 -11.73 10.74 -11.78
C GLU A 298 -10.33 10.14 -11.67
N VAL A 299 -9.82 10.00 -10.43
CA VAL A 299 -8.52 9.36 -10.18
C VAL A 299 -8.51 7.92 -10.65
N LEU A 300 -9.57 7.16 -10.39
CA LEU A 300 -9.66 5.75 -10.79
C LEU A 300 -9.74 5.60 -12.32
N GLU A 301 -10.51 6.44 -13.01
CA GLU A 301 -10.62 6.47 -14.47
C GLU A 301 -9.30 6.85 -15.13
N ARG A 302 -8.64 7.92 -14.66
CA ARG A 302 -7.30 8.31 -15.11
C ARG A 302 -6.31 7.16 -14.99
N ARG A 303 -6.28 6.48 -13.84
CA ARG A 303 -5.41 5.32 -13.61
C ARG A 303 -5.72 4.14 -14.51
N ALA A 304 -6.99 3.89 -14.80
CA ALA A 304 -7.40 2.85 -15.74
C ALA A 304 -6.87 3.16 -17.16
N LYS A 305 -6.99 4.39 -17.63
CA LYS A 305 -6.45 4.86 -18.91
C LYS A 305 -4.93 4.66 -18.99
N ILE A 306 -4.20 5.12 -17.98
CA ILE A 306 -2.72 4.97 -17.91
C ILE A 306 -2.31 3.50 -17.97
N ARG A 307 -3.06 2.61 -17.29
CA ARG A 307 -2.79 1.16 -17.36
C ARG A 307 -2.91 0.62 -18.77
N LEU A 308 -3.98 0.96 -19.48
CA LEU A 308 -4.19 0.52 -20.87
C LEU A 308 -3.08 1.06 -21.78
N GLU A 309 -2.74 2.31 -21.68
CA GLU A 309 -1.66 2.93 -22.45
C GLU A 309 -0.29 2.28 -22.16
N THR A 310 0.00 2.01 -20.88
CA THR A 310 1.24 1.31 -20.49
C THR A 310 1.30 -0.09 -21.07
N MET A 311 0.18 -0.82 -21.03
CA MET A 311 0.10 -2.18 -21.59
C MET A 311 0.29 -2.16 -23.11
N ALA A 312 -0.31 -1.20 -23.82
CA ALA A 312 -0.16 -1.04 -25.25
C ALA A 312 1.30 -0.72 -25.65
N ARG A 313 1.95 0.22 -24.94
CA ARG A 313 3.37 0.54 -25.16
C ARG A 313 4.27 -0.67 -24.95
N ARG A 314 4.07 -1.44 -23.87
CA ARG A 314 4.87 -2.65 -23.62
C ARG A 314 4.64 -3.72 -24.69
N TYR A 315 3.39 -3.88 -25.13
CA TYR A 315 3.09 -4.81 -26.21
C TYR A 315 3.85 -4.43 -27.48
N ALA A 316 3.74 -3.17 -27.93
CA ALA A 316 4.44 -2.68 -29.09
C ALA A 316 5.95 -2.87 -29.00
N TYR A 317 6.55 -2.49 -27.88
CA TYR A 317 8.00 -2.64 -27.62
C TYR A 317 8.46 -4.10 -27.64
N ASN A 318 7.75 -4.99 -26.94
CA ASN A 318 8.20 -6.39 -26.78
C ASN A 318 7.86 -7.28 -27.99
N MET A 319 6.87 -6.89 -28.82
CA MET A 319 6.45 -7.64 -30.00
C MET A 319 7.04 -7.08 -31.30
N GLY A 320 7.85 -6.02 -31.23
CA GLY A 320 8.53 -5.44 -32.40
C GLY A 320 7.57 -4.72 -33.36
N THR A 321 6.41 -4.25 -32.86
CA THR A 321 5.42 -3.50 -33.66
C THR A 321 5.69 -1.99 -33.65
N ASP A 322 6.68 -1.50 -32.92
CA ASP A 322 7.16 -0.12 -32.99
C ASP A 322 8.07 0.07 -34.22
N ALA A 323 7.47 0.03 -35.40
CA ALA A 323 8.06 0.58 -36.61
C ALA A 323 7.64 2.05 -36.68
N GLY A 324 8.48 2.93 -36.11
CA GLY A 324 8.43 4.35 -36.47
C GLY A 324 7.61 5.27 -35.57
N THR A 325 8.27 5.82 -34.57
CA THR A 325 8.29 7.26 -34.30
C THR A 325 9.60 7.59 -33.57
N ALA A 326 10.68 7.57 -34.35
CA ALA A 326 11.78 8.45 -34.07
C ALA A 326 11.50 9.75 -34.85
N ASN A 327 11.11 10.79 -34.16
CA ASN A 327 11.46 12.18 -34.47
C ASN A 327 11.10 13.04 -33.26
#